data_8b709ce339cc3e820c2d4780cac1dd6e
#
_entry.id   8b709ce339cc3e820c2d4780cac1dd6e
#
_cell.length_a   1.000
_cell.length_b   1.000
_cell.length_c   1.000
_cell.angle_alpha   90.00
_cell.angle_beta   90.00
_cell.angle_gamma   90.00
#
_symmetry.space_group_name_H-M   'P 1'
#
loop_
_entity.id
_entity.type
_entity.pdbx_description
1 polymer ?
#
loop_
_entity_poly.entity_id
_entity_poly.type
_entity_poly.pdbx_seq_one_letter_code
_entity_poly.pdbx_strand_id
1 'polypeptide(L)'
;GNINLELENGTFKDICKRAFENLKSTEETKPYFFIADEINRAELSRVFGELLLCLEDDKRLRIVDGNVEGTKIKTQNSNLWEDKHAVLIENNERFFGIPENLYFIGTMNDIDRSVDSFDMALRRRFTWIRTEFNERALREKYSEYNKLEDYIKACYNLNDYITSDKGYGLGFDYQLGQS
;
A
#
# COMPACT_ATOMS: atom_id res chain seq x y z
N GLY A 1 -10.44 10.01 38.48
CA GLY A 1 -10.44 10.76 37.22
C GLY A 1 -11.19 9.96 36.16
N ASN A 2 -12.21 10.53 35.55
CA ASN A 2 -12.88 9.90 34.41
C ASN A 2 -11.92 9.93 33.24
N ILE A 3 -11.62 8.75 32.69
CA ILE A 3 -10.88 8.62 31.43
C ILE A 3 -11.90 8.90 30.35
N ASN A 4 -11.79 10.03 29.67
CA ASN A 4 -12.59 10.35 28.49
C ASN A 4 -11.90 9.73 27.28
N LEU A 5 -12.46 8.65 26.76
CA LEU A 5 -11.98 8.01 25.53
C LEU A 5 -12.73 8.63 24.33
N GLU A 6 -12.01 9.30 23.47
CA GLU A 6 -12.54 9.82 22.19
C GLU A 6 -12.13 8.89 21.04
N LEU A 7 -13.08 8.59 20.18
CA LEU A 7 -12.83 7.78 18.99
C LEU A 7 -12.29 8.67 17.88
N GLU A 8 -11.11 8.32 17.39
CA GLU A 8 -10.49 9.00 16.23
C GLU A 8 -10.32 8.02 15.07
N ASN A 9 -10.38 8.54 13.86
CA ASN A 9 -10.06 7.75 12.67
C ASN A 9 -8.55 7.53 12.56
N GLY A 10 -8.16 6.33 12.14
CA GLY A 10 -6.79 6.10 11.70
C GLY A 10 -6.53 6.69 10.31
N THR A 11 -5.28 6.96 9.99
CA THR A 11 -4.82 7.61 8.75
C THR A 11 -5.39 6.97 7.48
N PHE A 12 -5.46 5.62 7.44
CA PHE A 12 -6.00 4.90 6.28
C PHE A 12 -7.50 5.18 6.08
N LYS A 13 -8.26 5.24 7.15
CA LYS A 13 -9.69 5.54 7.08
C LYS A 13 -9.94 6.98 6.65
N ASP A 14 -9.14 7.92 7.12
CA ASP A 14 -9.27 9.33 6.74
C ASP A 14 -8.95 9.55 5.26
N ILE A 15 -7.93 8.89 4.71
CA ILE A 15 -7.65 9.00 3.28
C ILE A 15 -8.75 8.34 2.44
N CYS A 16 -9.33 7.20 2.89
CA CYS A 16 -10.49 6.60 2.25
C CYS A 16 -11.68 7.57 2.20
N LYS A 17 -11.95 8.26 3.30
CA LYS A 17 -13.02 9.25 3.38
C LYS A 17 -12.80 10.39 2.40
N ARG A 18 -11.62 10.99 2.40
CA ARG A 18 -11.25 12.10 1.48
C ARG A 18 -11.32 11.67 0.01
N ALA A 19 -10.85 10.48 -0.31
CA ALA A 19 -10.93 9.93 -1.66
C ALA A 19 -12.38 9.70 -2.09
N PHE A 20 -13.22 9.19 -1.20
CA PHE A 20 -14.63 9.00 -1.48
C PHE A 20 -15.41 10.31 -1.62
N GLU A 21 -15.10 11.32 -0.82
CA GLU A 21 -15.69 12.67 -0.96
C GLU A 21 -15.35 13.27 -2.33
N ASN A 22 -14.10 13.12 -2.81
CA ASN A 22 -13.73 13.55 -4.16
C ASN A 22 -14.45 12.73 -5.25
N LEU A 23 -14.58 11.41 -5.08
CA LEU A 23 -15.29 10.54 -6.02
C LEU A 23 -16.77 10.95 -6.19
N LYS A 24 -17.39 11.44 -5.13
CA LYS A 24 -18.78 11.93 -5.12
C LYS A 24 -18.93 13.35 -5.64
N SER A 25 -17.85 14.12 -5.70
CA SER A 25 -17.89 15.49 -6.16
C SER A 25 -18.16 15.56 -7.67
N THR A 26 -18.62 16.73 -8.14
CA THR A 26 -18.76 17.00 -9.57
C THR A 26 -17.45 17.46 -10.21
N GLU A 27 -16.38 17.57 -9.42
CA GLU A 27 -15.03 17.89 -9.89
C GLU A 27 -14.37 16.68 -10.55
N GLU A 28 -13.25 16.92 -11.19
CA GLU A 28 -12.40 15.85 -11.74
C GLU A 28 -11.98 14.88 -10.64
N THR A 29 -12.18 13.58 -10.91
CA THR A 29 -11.74 12.51 -10.00
C THR A 29 -10.22 12.47 -9.91
N LYS A 30 -9.69 12.71 -8.71
CA LYS A 30 -8.24 12.73 -8.44
C LYS A 30 -7.80 11.39 -7.84
N PRO A 31 -6.61 10.88 -8.22
CA PRO A 31 -6.04 9.73 -7.57
C PRO A 31 -5.54 10.08 -6.16
N TYR A 32 -5.79 9.20 -5.21
CA TYR A 32 -5.24 9.25 -3.87
C TYR A 32 -4.28 8.08 -3.67
N PHE A 33 -3.20 8.30 -2.93
CA PHE A 33 -2.19 7.28 -2.68
C PHE A 33 -1.98 7.10 -1.18
N PHE A 34 -2.13 5.87 -0.71
CA PHE A 34 -1.72 5.46 0.63
C PHE A 34 -0.45 4.63 0.52
N ILE A 35 0.64 5.14 1.04
CA ILE A 35 1.94 4.47 1.00
C ILE A 35 2.24 3.91 2.39
N ALA A 36 2.39 2.59 2.46
CA ALA A 36 2.78 1.87 3.66
C ALA A 36 4.20 1.30 3.48
N ASP A 37 5.15 1.84 4.21
CA ASP A 37 6.53 1.38 4.18
C ASP A 37 6.69 0.13 5.05
N GLU A 38 7.52 -0.83 4.59
CA GLU A 38 7.81 -2.08 5.29
C GLU A 38 6.54 -2.84 5.73
N ILE A 39 5.59 -3.01 4.82
CA ILE A 39 4.28 -3.62 5.13
C ILE A 39 4.37 -5.04 5.69
N ASN A 40 5.47 -5.73 5.42
CA ASN A 40 5.75 -7.09 5.92
C ASN A 40 6.09 -7.12 7.43
N ARG A 41 6.36 -5.97 8.06
CA ARG A 41 6.58 -5.90 9.52
C ARG A 41 5.28 -5.93 10.33
N ALA A 42 4.13 -5.81 9.70
CA ALA A 42 2.84 -5.92 10.35
C ALA A 42 2.10 -7.18 9.88
N GLU A 43 1.39 -7.84 10.79
CA GLU A 43 0.41 -8.88 10.42
C GLU A 43 -0.78 -8.21 9.72
N LEU A 44 -0.67 -7.95 8.41
CA LEU A 44 -1.68 -7.21 7.66
C LEU A 44 -3.05 -7.86 7.72
N SER A 45 -3.13 -9.19 7.71
CA SER A 45 -4.38 -9.93 7.88
C SER A 45 -5.07 -9.59 9.18
N ARG A 46 -4.30 -9.36 10.24
CA ARG A 46 -4.82 -8.97 11.55
C ARG A 46 -5.19 -7.49 11.62
N VAL A 47 -4.38 -6.63 10.98
CA VAL A 47 -4.61 -5.17 10.95
C VAL A 47 -5.85 -4.85 10.11
N PHE A 48 -5.94 -5.43 8.93
CA PHE A 48 -7.04 -5.17 7.99
C PHE A 48 -8.24 -6.10 8.21
N GLY A 49 -8.02 -7.34 8.68
CA GLY A 49 -9.10 -8.30 8.91
C GLY A 49 -10.04 -8.40 7.69
N GLU A 50 -11.32 -8.20 7.94
CA GLU A 50 -12.36 -8.20 6.90
C GLU A 50 -12.21 -7.08 5.86
N LEU A 51 -11.46 -6.00 6.17
CA LEU A 51 -11.21 -4.89 5.24
C LEU A 51 -10.35 -5.30 4.04
N LEU A 52 -9.62 -6.43 4.15
CA LEU A 52 -8.84 -6.98 3.03
C LEU A 52 -9.70 -7.27 1.80
N LEU A 53 -10.96 -7.63 2.01
CA LEU A 53 -11.90 -7.86 0.91
C LEU A 53 -12.11 -6.59 0.09
N CYS A 54 -12.14 -5.42 0.74
CA CYS A 54 -12.34 -4.14 0.06
C CYS A 54 -11.14 -3.70 -0.79
N LEU A 55 -9.98 -4.37 -0.68
CA LEU A 55 -8.81 -4.09 -1.52
C LEU A 55 -8.97 -4.64 -2.95
N GLU A 56 -9.82 -5.63 -3.17
CA GLU A 56 -10.07 -6.21 -4.48
C GLU A 56 -10.77 -5.19 -5.40
N ASP A 57 -10.38 -5.11 -6.67
CA ASP A 57 -10.85 -4.06 -7.59
C ASP A 57 -12.37 -4.08 -7.79
N ASP A 58 -12.98 -5.27 -7.86
CA ASP A 58 -14.43 -5.44 -8.01
C ASP A 58 -15.22 -5.12 -6.72
N LYS A 59 -14.52 -4.95 -5.60
CA LYS A 59 -15.10 -4.61 -4.29
C LYS A 59 -14.96 -3.14 -3.92
N ARG A 60 -14.21 -2.37 -4.72
CA ARG A 60 -14.00 -0.93 -4.49
C ARG A 60 -15.31 -0.16 -4.59
N LEU A 61 -15.43 0.90 -3.76
CA LEU A 61 -16.56 1.83 -3.87
C LEU A 61 -16.41 2.65 -5.16
N ARG A 62 -17.47 2.66 -5.95
CA ARG A 62 -17.58 3.43 -7.20
C ARG A 62 -18.93 4.12 -7.30
N ILE A 63 -19.03 5.10 -8.16
CA ILE A 63 -20.29 5.76 -8.48
C ILE A 63 -20.75 5.31 -9.86
N VAL A 64 -21.90 4.62 -9.92
CA VAL A 64 -22.52 4.14 -11.14
C VAL A 64 -23.94 4.69 -11.20
N ASP A 65 -24.25 5.46 -12.23
CA ASP A 65 -25.56 6.10 -12.40
C ASP A 65 -26.07 6.85 -11.15
N GLY A 66 -25.15 7.53 -10.45
CA GLY A 66 -25.43 8.28 -9.23
C GLY A 66 -25.59 7.44 -7.96
N ASN A 67 -25.48 6.10 -8.05
CA ASN A 67 -25.55 5.18 -6.92
C ASN A 67 -24.15 4.72 -6.50
N VAL A 68 -24.00 4.44 -5.19
CA VAL A 68 -22.76 3.89 -4.65
C VAL A 68 -22.78 2.37 -4.73
N GLU A 69 -21.94 1.82 -5.58
CA GLU A 69 -21.69 0.38 -5.68
C GLU A 69 -20.38 0.01 -4.96
N GLY A 70 -20.19 -1.29 -4.70
CA GLY A 70 -19.02 -1.85 -4.05
C GLY A 70 -19.30 -2.40 -2.66
N THR A 71 -18.28 -2.92 -2.02
CA THR A 71 -18.40 -3.56 -0.70
C THR A 71 -18.39 -2.51 0.40
N LYS A 72 -19.43 -2.56 1.23
CA LYS A 72 -19.65 -1.70 2.40
C LYS A 72 -19.56 -2.56 3.65
N ILE A 73 -18.67 -2.22 4.58
CA ILE A 73 -18.39 -3.02 5.78
C ILE A 73 -18.72 -2.22 7.04
N LYS A 74 -19.34 -2.88 8.01
CA LYS A 74 -19.44 -2.42 9.39
C LYS A 74 -18.33 -3.08 10.20
N THR A 75 -17.34 -2.33 10.62
CA THR A 75 -16.28 -2.86 11.49
C THR A 75 -16.77 -3.12 12.91
N GLN A 76 -16.03 -3.87 13.68
CA GLN A 76 -16.38 -4.31 15.03
C GLN A 76 -16.87 -3.16 15.94
N ASN A 77 -16.34 -1.93 15.81
CA ASN A 77 -16.71 -0.78 16.62
C ASN A 77 -17.57 0.26 15.87
N SER A 78 -18.19 -0.13 14.74
CA SER A 78 -18.97 0.80 13.92
C SER A 78 -20.24 1.32 14.62
N ASN A 79 -20.72 0.63 15.64
CA ASN A 79 -21.83 1.09 16.49
C ASN A 79 -21.48 2.35 17.31
N LEU A 80 -20.18 2.63 17.53
CA LEU A 80 -19.71 3.81 18.21
C LEU A 80 -19.41 4.98 17.27
N TRP A 81 -19.56 4.77 15.96
CA TRP A 81 -19.25 5.81 14.98
C TRP A 81 -20.31 6.89 14.95
N GLU A 82 -19.84 8.12 14.94
CA GLU A 82 -20.60 9.29 14.49
C GLU A 82 -20.41 9.45 12.95
N ASP A 83 -21.15 10.34 12.33
CA ASP A 83 -21.06 10.59 10.88
C ASP A 83 -19.66 11.01 10.45
N LYS A 84 -18.95 11.74 11.30
CA LYS A 84 -17.55 12.14 11.05
C LYS A 84 -16.58 10.96 10.90
N HIS A 85 -16.94 9.79 11.47
CA HIS A 85 -16.10 8.60 11.44
C HIS A 85 -16.38 7.68 10.23
N ALA A 86 -17.49 7.86 9.53
CA ALA A 86 -17.86 7.02 8.40
C ALA A 86 -17.12 7.43 7.12
N VAL A 87 -16.83 6.46 6.24
CA VAL A 87 -16.42 6.72 4.87
C VAL A 87 -17.66 7.04 4.03
N LEU A 88 -18.72 6.30 4.24
CA LEU A 88 -20.02 6.60 3.63
C LEU A 88 -21.16 6.35 4.61
N ILE A 89 -22.28 7.06 4.38
CA ILE A 89 -23.53 6.92 5.11
C ILE A 89 -24.63 6.57 4.10
N GLU A 90 -25.35 5.51 4.37
CA GLU A 90 -26.46 5.06 3.54
C GLU A 90 -27.60 4.57 4.45
N ASN A 91 -28.83 4.99 4.19
CA ASN A 91 -29.99 4.64 5.00
C ASN A 91 -29.80 4.92 6.51
N ASN A 92 -29.12 6.01 6.86
CA ASN A 92 -28.77 6.37 8.23
C ASN A 92 -27.81 5.38 8.94
N GLU A 93 -27.16 4.50 8.17
CA GLU A 93 -26.13 3.58 8.65
C GLU A 93 -24.74 4.01 8.17
N ARG A 94 -23.71 3.72 8.97
CA ARG A 94 -22.32 4.14 8.76
C ARG A 94 -21.48 2.97 8.31
N PHE A 95 -20.75 3.16 7.21
CA PHE A 95 -19.95 2.11 6.59
C PHE A 95 -18.52 2.55 6.34
N PHE A 96 -17.64 1.57 6.31
CA PHE A 96 -16.32 1.66 5.71
C PHE A 96 -16.33 1.02 4.33
N GLY A 97 -15.52 1.55 3.43
CA GLY A 97 -15.22 0.98 2.14
C GLY A 97 -14.02 1.69 1.53
N ILE A 98 -13.39 1.09 0.55
CA ILE A 98 -12.22 1.64 -0.12
C ILE A 98 -12.63 2.17 -1.49
N PRO A 99 -12.50 3.47 -1.79
CA PRO A 99 -12.86 4.04 -3.07
C PRO A 99 -11.95 3.58 -4.21
N GLU A 100 -12.46 3.50 -5.43
CA GLU A 100 -11.70 3.07 -6.62
C GLU A 100 -10.55 4.02 -6.98
N ASN A 101 -10.66 5.31 -6.63
CA ASN A 101 -9.62 6.30 -6.85
C ASN A 101 -8.51 6.31 -5.76
N LEU A 102 -8.54 5.36 -4.82
CA LEU A 102 -7.49 5.19 -3.81
C LEU A 102 -6.57 4.03 -4.17
N TYR A 103 -5.29 4.32 -4.32
CA TYR A 103 -4.23 3.36 -4.59
C TYR A 103 -3.45 3.05 -3.31
N PHE A 104 -3.37 1.77 -2.96
CA PHE A 104 -2.56 1.30 -1.85
C PHE A 104 -1.21 0.81 -2.39
N ILE A 105 -0.13 1.43 -1.94
CA ILE A 105 1.24 1.07 -2.31
C ILE A 105 1.96 0.60 -1.05
N GLY A 106 2.44 -0.63 -1.07
CA GLY A 106 3.25 -1.18 0.01
C GLY A 106 4.69 -1.37 -0.44
N THR A 107 5.65 -0.99 0.38
CA THR A 107 7.04 -1.40 0.19
C THR A 107 7.38 -2.54 1.14
N MET A 108 8.25 -3.43 0.73
CA MET A 108 8.75 -4.49 1.59
C MET A 108 10.17 -4.87 1.22
N ASN A 109 10.90 -5.38 2.21
CA ASN A 109 12.20 -5.99 2.01
C ASN A 109 12.08 -7.51 2.17
N ASP A 110 12.23 -8.25 1.08
CA ASP A 110 12.09 -9.72 1.06
C ASP A 110 13.20 -10.45 1.83
N ILE A 111 14.32 -9.77 2.09
CA ILE A 111 15.48 -10.38 2.79
C ILE A 111 15.19 -10.54 4.29
N ASP A 112 14.29 -9.76 4.84
CA ASP A 112 13.99 -9.78 6.27
C ASP A 112 13.13 -11.01 6.63
N ARG A 113 13.82 -12.15 6.82
CA ARG A 113 13.20 -13.43 7.19
C ARG A 113 12.59 -13.44 8.59
N SER A 114 12.74 -12.37 9.37
CA SER A 114 12.17 -12.26 10.71
C SER A 114 10.66 -12.02 10.69
N VAL A 115 10.11 -11.77 9.51
CA VAL A 115 8.68 -11.53 9.32
C VAL A 115 8.06 -12.77 8.71
N ASP A 116 7.09 -13.34 9.41
CA ASP A 116 6.28 -14.46 8.95
C ASP A 116 5.78 -14.22 7.52
N SER A 117 5.80 -15.27 6.74
CA SER A 117 5.43 -15.24 5.32
C SER A 117 4.18 -14.42 5.08
N PHE A 118 4.32 -13.40 4.25
CA PHE A 118 3.20 -12.59 3.77
C PHE A 118 2.05 -13.51 3.35
N ASP A 119 0.91 -13.40 4.02
CA ASP A 119 -0.22 -14.29 3.88
C ASP A 119 -0.62 -14.46 2.40
N MET A 120 -0.80 -15.70 1.96
CA MET A 120 -1.24 -16.03 0.61
C MET A 120 -2.52 -15.32 0.20
N ALA A 121 -3.42 -15.05 1.16
CA ALA A 121 -4.65 -14.29 0.92
C ALA A 121 -4.37 -12.83 0.54
N LEU A 122 -3.31 -12.25 1.09
CA LEU A 122 -2.84 -10.91 0.73
C LEU A 122 -2.11 -10.91 -0.61
N ARG A 123 -1.27 -11.91 -0.85
CA ARG A 123 -0.46 -11.99 -2.04
C ARG A 123 -1.26 -11.87 -3.34
N ARG A 124 -2.42 -12.47 -3.39
CA ARG A 124 -3.31 -12.44 -4.57
C ARG A 124 -4.04 -11.09 -4.79
N ARG A 125 -4.03 -10.21 -3.78
CA ARG A 125 -4.72 -8.90 -3.83
C ARG A 125 -3.82 -7.76 -4.26
N PHE A 126 -2.52 -8.02 -4.38
CA PHE A 126 -1.53 -7.03 -4.77
C PHE A 126 -0.86 -7.41 -6.08
N THR A 127 -0.58 -6.41 -6.90
CA THR A 127 0.35 -6.54 -8.02
C THR A 127 1.76 -6.37 -7.47
N TRP A 128 2.60 -7.37 -7.67
CA TRP A 128 3.96 -7.39 -7.18
C TRP A 128 4.90 -6.80 -8.20
N ILE A 129 5.63 -5.79 -7.80
CA ILE A 129 6.64 -5.13 -8.62
C ILE A 129 7.97 -5.27 -7.88
N ARG A 130 8.91 -5.97 -8.50
CA ARG A 130 10.27 -6.06 -7.99
C ARG A 130 11.05 -4.82 -8.40
N THR A 131 11.70 -4.19 -7.43
CA THR A 131 12.60 -3.07 -7.70
C THR A 131 14.01 -3.61 -7.87
N GLU A 132 14.48 -3.66 -9.12
CA GLU A 132 15.83 -4.07 -9.46
C GLU A 132 16.74 -2.84 -9.58
N PHE A 133 18.07 -3.09 -9.59
CA PHE A 133 19.02 -2.03 -9.87
C PHE A 133 18.79 -1.40 -11.24
N ASN A 134 18.55 -0.10 -11.28
CA ASN A 134 18.24 0.65 -12.49
C ASN A 134 19.24 1.78 -12.72
N GLU A 135 20.23 1.52 -13.56
CA GLU A 135 21.26 2.49 -13.91
C GLU A 135 20.70 3.75 -14.58
N ARG A 136 19.58 3.63 -15.32
CA ARG A 136 18.96 4.77 -16.00
C ARG A 136 18.54 5.84 -14.99
N ALA A 137 17.89 5.45 -13.90
CA ALA A 137 17.48 6.39 -12.86
C ALA A 137 18.68 7.08 -12.19
N LEU A 138 19.79 6.34 -12.01
CA LEU A 138 21.04 6.93 -11.52
C LEU A 138 21.62 7.94 -12.50
N ARG A 139 21.63 7.61 -13.80
CA ARG A 139 22.13 8.51 -14.85
C ARG A 139 21.28 9.78 -14.95
N GLU A 140 19.96 9.66 -14.86
CA GLU A 140 19.06 10.82 -14.89
C GLU A 140 19.26 11.73 -13.66
N LYS A 141 19.49 11.15 -12.48
CA LYS A 141 19.59 11.91 -11.22
C LYS A 141 20.99 12.47 -10.95
N TYR A 142 22.03 11.75 -11.36
CA TYR A 142 23.43 12.03 -10.99
C TYR A 142 24.34 12.21 -12.22
N SER A 143 23.80 12.69 -13.33
CA SER A 143 24.53 12.86 -14.62
C SER A 143 25.84 13.65 -14.51
N GLU A 144 25.95 14.56 -13.55
CA GLU A 144 27.14 15.39 -13.34
C GLU A 144 28.24 14.74 -12.45
N TYR A 145 27.95 13.51 -11.94
CA TYR A 145 28.89 12.85 -11.02
C TYR A 145 30.00 12.16 -11.83
N ASN A 146 31.24 12.64 -11.71
CA ASN A 146 32.39 12.17 -12.50
C ASN A 146 32.78 10.69 -12.28
N LYS A 147 32.30 10.07 -11.19
CA LYS A 147 32.51 8.64 -10.85
C LYS A 147 31.27 7.78 -11.01
N LEU A 148 30.23 8.29 -11.66
CA LEU A 148 28.94 7.57 -11.81
C LEU A 148 29.12 6.23 -12.54
N GLU A 149 29.91 6.20 -13.60
CA GLU A 149 30.17 4.97 -14.36
C GLU A 149 30.89 3.91 -13.52
N ASP A 150 31.88 4.31 -12.73
CA ASP A 150 32.57 3.38 -11.83
C ASP A 150 31.63 2.83 -10.75
N TYR A 151 30.74 3.67 -10.24
CA TYR A 151 29.73 3.26 -9.27
C TYR A 151 28.73 2.25 -9.87
N ILE A 152 28.18 2.55 -11.05
CA ILE A 152 27.26 1.65 -11.77
C ILE A 152 27.93 0.30 -12.00
N LYS A 153 29.18 0.31 -12.50
CA LYS A 153 29.95 -0.92 -12.72
C LYS A 153 30.19 -1.70 -11.43
N ALA A 154 30.47 -1.00 -10.33
CA ALA A 154 30.63 -1.65 -9.03
C ALA A 154 29.34 -2.31 -8.54
N CYS A 155 28.19 -1.67 -8.73
CA CYS A 155 26.88 -2.25 -8.40
C CYS A 155 26.58 -3.52 -9.20
N TYR A 156 26.83 -3.52 -10.51
CA TYR A 156 26.66 -4.72 -11.35
C TYR A 156 27.59 -5.84 -10.91
N ASN A 157 28.87 -5.56 -10.70
CA ASN A 157 29.83 -6.54 -10.25
C ASN A 157 29.45 -7.15 -8.90
N LEU A 158 28.95 -6.33 -7.98
CA LEU A 158 28.50 -6.80 -6.67
C LEU A 158 27.26 -7.68 -6.79
N ASN A 159 26.27 -7.28 -7.59
CA ASN A 159 25.09 -8.09 -7.82
C ASN A 159 25.42 -9.44 -8.49
N ASP A 160 26.32 -9.43 -9.46
CA ASP A 160 26.83 -10.67 -10.08
C ASP A 160 27.56 -11.55 -9.05
N TYR A 161 28.41 -10.96 -8.20
CA TYR A 161 29.11 -11.70 -7.16
C TYR A 161 28.17 -12.29 -6.10
N ILE A 162 27.09 -11.56 -5.74
CA ILE A 162 26.07 -12.03 -4.80
C ILE A 162 25.37 -13.28 -5.35
N THR A 163 25.06 -13.30 -6.64
CA THR A 163 24.24 -14.37 -7.23
C THR A 163 25.02 -15.49 -7.89
N SER A 164 26.29 -15.26 -8.27
CA SER A 164 27.12 -16.26 -8.95
C SER A 164 27.62 -17.38 -8.01
N ASP A 165 27.79 -18.57 -8.55
CA ASP A 165 28.39 -19.72 -7.84
C ASP A 165 29.84 -19.47 -7.41
N LYS A 166 30.54 -18.54 -8.06
CA LYS A 166 31.89 -18.13 -7.71
C LYS A 166 31.95 -17.10 -6.57
N GLY A 167 30.80 -16.51 -6.26
CA GLY A 167 30.63 -15.58 -5.16
C GLY A 167 29.89 -16.22 -4.00
N TYR A 168 28.81 -15.56 -3.55
CA TYR A 168 28.02 -16.08 -2.43
C TYR A 168 26.96 -17.11 -2.84
N GLY A 169 26.62 -17.23 -4.13
CA GLY A 169 25.59 -18.15 -4.62
C GLY A 169 24.20 -17.89 -4.01
N LEU A 170 23.93 -16.68 -3.60
CA LEU A 170 22.65 -16.29 -3.00
C LEU A 170 21.59 -16.08 -4.10
N GLY A 171 20.31 -16.16 -3.74
CA GLY A 171 19.22 -15.87 -4.68
C GLY A 171 19.19 -14.41 -5.13
N PHE A 172 18.45 -14.14 -6.21
CA PHE A 172 18.28 -12.78 -6.75
C PHE A 172 17.72 -11.79 -5.74
N ASP A 173 17.02 -12.28 -4.72
CA ASP A 173 16.43 -11.46 -3.66
C ASP A 173 17.46 -10.71 -2.80
N TYR A 174 18.72 -11.18 -2.84
CA TYR A 174 19.84 -10.56 -2.13
C TYR A 174 20.58 -9.49 -2.94
N GLN A 175 20.22 -9.29 -4.20
CA GLN A 175 20.83 -8.25 -5.01
C GLN A 175 20.46 -6.86 -4.49
N LEU A 176 21.40 -5.92 -4.66
CA LEU A 176 21.12 -4.53 -4.40
C LEU A 176 20.10 -4.02 -5.41
N GLY A 177 18.97 -3.52 -4.91
CA GLY A 177 18.03 -2.74 -5.68
C GLY A 177 18.44 -1.27 -5.73
N GLN A 178 17.50 -0.41 -6.07
CA GLN A 178 17.66 1.03 -5.91
C GLN A 178 17.36 1.44 -4.49
N SER A 179 18.29 2.07 -3.83
CA SER A 179 18.10 2.78 -2.57
C SER A 179 18.07 4.28 -2.83
#